data_537e184cd48e1e063aa16e3826afe7e4
#
_entry.id   537e184cd48e1e063aa16e3826afe7e4
#
_cell.length_a   1.000
_cell.length_b   1.000
_cell.length_c   1.000
_cell.angle_alpha   90.00
_cell.angle_beta   90.00
_cell.angle_gamma   90.00
#
_symmetry.space_group_name_H-M   'P 1'
#
loop_
_entity.id
_entity.type
_entity.pdbx_description
1 polymer ?
#
loop_
_entity_poly.entity_id
_entity_poly.type
_entity_poly.pdbx_seq_one_letter_code
_entity_poly.pdbx_strand_id
1 'polypeptide(L)'
;KFVQDKIKPGVDFIVFGKPNLFHGVWNMPHPELEPYFPEKAMLAPKLQPVYPSTEAMKRAWLESKGLSAMIAQALRFSQAKIEETLPDSIRKHLNLIPLEQAFKQVHQPKDATELQQAELRLKFEELFFLQLRLIQTNRFNKQAIKGFAFEKVGEYFNRFYSEHLPFELTNAQKRVIREIRVDVSRPIQMNRLIQGDVGSGKTIVAFMSMLIAIDNGYQACLMAPTEILAQQHFAGLKDFAEALGLTISLLTGSVKKKARTGIHEALESGQLNILIGTHALLEDKVAFKNLGFVVIDE
;
A
#
# COMPACT_ATOMS: atom_id res chain seq x y z
N LYS A 1 -28.33 -39.11 3.84
CA LYS A 1 -29.30 -39.40 2.76
C LYS A 1 -28.78 -39.01 1.38
N PHE A 2 -28.36 -37.79 1.12
CA PHE A 2 -27.92 -37.32 -0.22
C PHE A 2 -26.73 -38.07 -0.84
N VAL A 3 -25.82 -38.60 -0.02
CA VAL A 3 -24.62 -39.32 -0.47
C VAL A 3 -24.97 -40.80 -0.78
N GLN A 4 -25.87 -41.38 -0.02
CA GLN A 4 -26.27 -42.79 -0.20
C GLN A 4 -26.98 -43.06 -1.53
N ASP A 5 -27.72 -42.05 -2.05
CA ASP A 5 -28.44 -42.19 -3.31
C ASP A 5 -27.52 -42.08 -4.55
N LYS A 6 -26.31 -41.51 -4.36
CA LYS A 6 -25.33 -41.31 -5.43
C LYS A 6 -24.31 -42.43 -5.55
N ILE A 7 -24.05 -43.19 -4.44
CA ILE A 7 -23.04 -44.23 -4.40
C ILE A 7 -23.67 -45.56 -4.86
N LYS A 8 -23.16 -46.08 -5.97
CA LYS A 8 -23.55 -47.43 -6.45
C LYS A 8 -22.48 -48.46 -6.07
N PRO A 9 -22.84 -49.62 -5.51
CA PRO A 9 -21.90 -50.69 -5.27
C PRO A 9 -21.15 -51.12 -6.52
N GLY A 10 -19.85 -51.32 -6.44
CA GLY A 10 -19.01 -51.74 -7.56
C GLY A 10 -18.54 -50.63 -8.47
N VAL A 11 -18.76 -49.36 -8.11
CA VAL A 11 -18.24 -48.17 -8.84
C VAL A 11 -17.23 -47.48 -7.95
N ASP A 12 -16.03 -47.26 -8.47
CA ASP A 12 -15.01 -46.45 -7.79
C ASP A 12 -15.37 -44.97 -7.91
N PHE A 13 -15.10 -44.19 -6.87
CA PHE A 13 -15.35 -42.77 -6.82
C PHE A 13 -14.12 -41.99 -6.42
N ILE A 14 -13.89 -40.84 -7.06
CA ILE A 14 -12.97 -39.82 -6.55
C ILE A 14 -13.76 -38.95 -5.57
N VAL A 15 -13.17 -38.71 -4.40
CA VAL A 15 -13.78 -37.94 -3.31
C VAL A 15 -12.99 -36.68 -3.11
N PHE A 16 -13.61 -35.52 -3.31
CA PHE A 16 -12.99 -34.23 -3.06
C PHE A 16 -13.64 -33.55 -1.86
N GLY A 17 -12.83 -33.02 -0.95
CA GLY A 17 -13.31 -32.28 0.20
C GLY A 17 -12.18 -31.99 1.19
N LYS A 18 -12.51 -31.19 2.19
CA LYS A 18 -11.57 -30.86 3.27
C LYS A 18 -11.78 -31.86 4.42
N PRO A 19 -10.78 -32.71 4.72
CA PRO A 19 -10.90 -33.62 5.87
C PRO A 19 -10.81 -32.82 7.18
N ASN A 20 -11.71 -33.13 8.11
CA ASN A 20 -11.73 -32.57 9.46
C ASN A 20 -11.61 -33.71 10.49
N LEU A 21 -10.86 -33.46 11.54
CA LEU A 21 -10.79 -34.41 12.69
C LEU A 21 -11.86 -34.00 13.70
N PHE A 22 -12.85 -34.88 13.93
CA PHE A 22 -13.92 -34.66 14.89
C PHE A 22 -14.03 -35.89 15.83
N HIS A 23 -13.87 -35.67 17.13
CA HIS A 23 -13.85 -36.74 18.15
C HIS A 23 -12.88 -37.91 17.83
N GLY A 24 -11.69 -37.59 17.29
CA GLY A 24 -10.69 -38.63 16.95
C GLY A 24 -10.95 -39.39 15.66
N VAL A 25 -12.02 -39.08 14.94
CA VAL A 25 -12.39 -39.70 13.65
C VAL A 25 -12.25 -38.68 12.53
N TRP A 26 -11.55 -39.06 11.47
CA TRP A 26 -11.50 -38.24 10.25
C TRP A 26 -12.82 -38.28 9.53
N ASN A 27 -13.41 -37.16 9.27
CA ASN A 27 -14.60 -37.01 8.46
C ASN A 27 -14.40 -35.95 7.37
N MET A 28 -15.19 -36.02 6.33
CA MET A 28 -15.18 -35.05 5.23
C MET A 28 -16.62 -34.58 5.01
N PRO A 29 -17.01 -33.45 5.63
CA PRO A 29 -18.36 -32.92 5.49
C PRO A 29 -18.61 -32.43 4.05
N HIS A 30 -19.76 -32.81 3.49
CA HIS A 30 -20.20 -32.44 2.15
C HIS A 30 -19.16 -32.70 1.02
N PRO A 31 -18.63 -33.95 0.91
CA PRO A 31 -17.67 -34.27 -0.12
C PRO A 31 -18.32 -34.20 -1.51
N GLU A 32 -17.56 -33.74 -2.49
CA GLU A 32 -17.91 -33.91 -3.90
C GLU A 32 -17.50 -35.31 -4.33
N LEU A 33 -18.42 -36.04 -4.98
CA LEU A 33 -18.23 -37.42 -5.41
C LEU A 33 -18.30 -37.47 -6.95
N GLU A 34 -17.28 -38.00 -7.58
CA GLU A 34 -17.24 -38.25 -9.01
C GLU A 34 -16.96 -39.73 -9.30
N PRO A 35 -17.72 -40.37 -10.17
CA PRO A 35 -17.39 -41.74 -10.60
C PRO A 35 -15.99 -41.75 -11.24
N TYR A 36 -15.14 -42.68 -10.81
CA TYR A 36 -13.81 -42.87 -11.35
C TYR A 36 -13.83 -43.72 -12.60
N PHE A 37 -13.36 -43.18 -13.69
CA PHE A 37 -13.15 -43.90 -14.96
C PHE A 37 -11.66 -43.88 -15.28
N PRO A 38 -10.96 -45.04 -15.26
CA PRO A 38 -9.50 -45.10 -15.49
C PRO A 38 -9.06 -44.42 -16.79
N GLU A 39 -9.84 -44.57 -17.85
CA GLU A 39 -9.55 -43.95 -19.15
C GLU A 39 -9.64 -42.41 -19.14
N LYS A 40 -10.58 -41.87 -18.36
CA LYS A 40 -10.71 -40.41 -18.19
C LYS A 40 -9.72 -39.85 -17.18
N ALA A 41 -9.32 -40.62 -16.18
CA ALA A 41 -8.36 -40.20 -15.17
C ALA A 41 -6.94 -39.99 -15.74
N MET A 42 -6.56 -40.74 -16.75
CA MET A 42 -5.29 -40.53 -17.49
C MET A 42 -5.25 -39.23 -18.29
N LEU A 43 -6.42 -38.72 -18.66
CA LEU A 43 -6.58 -37.49 -19.45
C LEU A 43 -6.98 -36.27 -18.60
N ALA A 44 -7.33 -36.50 -17.33
CA ALA A 44 -7.72 -35.41 -16.44
C ALA A 44 -6.49 -34.57 -16.03
N PRO A 45 -6.56 -33.25 -16.09
CA PRO A 45 -5.49 -32.39 -15.62
C PRO A 45 -5.25 -32.64 -14.12
N LYS A 46 -3.98 -32.76 -13.72
CA LYS A 46 -3.57 -32.99 -12.32
C LYS A 46 -4.02 -31.86 -11.39
N LEU A 47 -4.20 -30.67 -11.93
CA LEU A 47 -4.66 -29.47 -11.22
C LEU A 47 -5.98 -29.00 -11.86
N GLN A 48 -6.98 -28.77 -11.03
CA GLN A 48 -8.26 -28.23 -11.46
C GLN A 48 -8.52 -26.89 -10.79
N PRO A 49 -9.00 -25.87 -11.54
CA PRO A 49 -9.32 -24.58 -10.98
C PRO A 49 -10.57 -24.69 -10.09
N VAL A 50 -10.53 -24.04 -8.94
CA VAL A 50 -11.69 -23.87 -8.06
C VAL A 50 -12.14 -22.41 -8.12
N TYR A 51 -13.30 -22.18 -8.65
CA TYR A 51 -13.88 -20.84 -8.77
C TYR A 51 -14.80 -20.55 -7.58
N PRO A 52 -14.71 -19.34 -6.99
CA PRO A 52 -15.65 -18.94 -5.96
C PRO A 52 -17.06 -18.88 -6.54
N SER A 53 -18.04 -19.40 -5.81
CA SER A 53 -19.44 -19.39 -6.19
C SER A 53 -20.30 -18.80 -5.07
N THR A 54 -21.30 -18.00 -5.44
CA THR A 54 -22.33 -17.49 -4.52
C THR A 54 -23.52 -18.46 -4.46
N GLU A 55 -24.36 -18.34 -3.44
CA GLU A 55 -25.59 -19.15 -3.35
C GLU A 55 -26.53 -18.93 -4.57
N ALA A 56 -26.57 -17.73 -5.12
CA ALA A 56 -27.31 -17.45 -6.35
C ALA A 56 -26.74 -18.20 -7.56
N MET A 57 -25.42 -18.26 -7.68
CA MET A 57 -24.75 -19.01 -8.74
C MET A 57 -25.00 -20.52 -8.61
N LYS A 58 -24.95 -21.07 -7.41
CA LYS A 58 -25.28 -22.49 -7.16
C LYS A 58 -26.71 -22.83 -7.56
N ARG A 59 -27.67 -21.97 -7.24
CA ARG A 59 -29.08 -22.12 -7.66
C ARG A 59 -29.24 -22.09 -9.18
N ALA A 60 -28.37 -21.38 -9.88
CA ALA A 60 -28.34 -21.30 -11.35
C ALA A 60 -27.47 -22.38 -11.99
N TRP A 61 -27.02 -23.40 -11.24
CA TRP A 61 -26.12 -24.47 -11.69
C TRP A 61 -24.75 -23.98 -12.17
N LEU A 62 -24.35 -22.76 -11.77
CA LEU A 62 -23.04 -22.17 -12.06
C LEU A 62 -22.05 -22.45 -10.93
N GLU A 63 -21.81 -23.73 -10.69
CA GLU A 63 -20.75 -24.19 -9.78
C GLU A 63 -19.40 -24.20 -10.47
N SER A 64 -18.32 -24.45 -9.72
CA SER A 64 -16.94 -24.40 -10.21
C SER A 64 -16.71 -25.17 -11.52
N LYS A 65 -17.34 -26.33 -11.70
CA LYS A 65 -17.26 -27.11 -12.95
C LYS A 65 -17.93 -26.41 -14.13
N GLY A 66 -19.12 -25.85 -13.92
CA GLY A 66 -19.83 -25.10 -14.95
C GLY A 66 -19.04 -23.88 -15.40
N LEU A 67 -18.46 -23.14 -14.43
CA LEU A 67 -17.60 -22.00 -14.71
C LEU A 67 -16.33 -22.42 -15.44
N SER A 68 -15.70 -23.53 -15.04
CA SER A 68 -14.51 -24.08 -15.73
C SER A 68 -14.80 -24.40 -17.20
N ALA A 69 -15.95 -25.03 -17.49
CA ALA A 69 -16.36 -25.33 -18.86
C ALA A 69 -16.61 -24.07 -19.70
N MET A 70 -17.28 -23.08 -19.11
CA MET A 70 -17.54 -21.79 -19.78
C MET A 70 -16.23 -21.04 -20.06
N ILE A 71 -15.31 -20.99 -19.12
CA ILE A 71 -14.00 -20.35 -19.29
C ILE A 71 -13.17 -21.09 -20.36
N ALA A 72 -13.18 -22.43 -20.34
CA ALA A 72 -12.51 -23.22 -21.38
C ALA A 72 -13.06 -22.90 -22.77
N GLN A 73 -14.37 -22.73 -22.89
CA GLN A 73 -15.01 -22.35 -24.15
C GLN A 73 -14.66 -20.90 -24.54
N ALA A 74 -14.70 -19.96 -23.60
CA ALA A 74 -14.33 -18.57 -23.83
C ALA A 74 -12.88 -18.46 -24.32
N LEU A 75 -11.94 -19.18 -23.70
CA LEU A 75 -10.53 -19.21 -24.10
C LEU A 75 -10.35 -19.76 -25.53
N ARG A 76 -11.15 -20.73 -25.95
CA ARG A 76 -11.10 -21.23 -27.35
C ARG A 76 -11.57 -20.18 -28.35
N PHE A 77 -12.62 -19.42 -28.02
CA PHE A 77 -13.14 -18.34 -28.88
C PHE A 77 -12.26 -17.09 -28.89
N SER A 78 -11.47 -16.86 -27.82
CA SER A 78 -10.56 -15.72 -27.70
C SER A 78 -9.18 -15.97 -28.30
N GLN A 79 -8.88 -17.18 -28.77
CA GLN A 79 -7.61 -17.49 -29.42
C GLN A 79 -7.33 -16.49 -30.55
N ALA A 80 -6.14 -15.92 -30.57
CA ALA A 80 -5.70 -14.86 -31.48
C ALA A 80 -6.36 -13.47 -31.28
N LYS A 81 -7.18 -13.25 -30.24
CA LYS A 81 -7.76 -11.94 -29.92
C LYS A 81 -7.17 -11.31 -28.66
N ILE A 82 -6.36 -12.06 -27.91
CA ILE A 82 -5.69 -11.55 -26.70
C ILE A 82 -4.37 -10.91 -27.16
N GLU A 83 -4.39 -9.57 -27.23
CA GLU A 83 -3.21 -8.82 -27.60
C GLU A 83 -2.19 -8.79 -26.45
N GLU A 84 -0.90 -8.92 -26.79
CA GLU A 84 0.18 -8.82 -25.82
C GLU A 84 0.31 -7.38 -25.31
N THR A 85 0.33 -7.21 -24.02
CA THR A 85 0.36 -5.90 -23.34
C THR A 85 1.77 -5.45 -22.95
N LEU A 86 2.69 -6.41 -22.76
CA LEU A 86 4.07 -6.11 -22.39
C LEU A 86 4.97 -6.03 -23.63
N PRO A 87 5.86 -5.04 -23.71
CA PRO A 87 6.89 -5.00 -24.73
C PRO A 87 7.75 -6.27 -24.76
N ASP A 88 8.09 -6.74 -25.94
CA ASP A 88 8.92 -7.94 -26.14
C ASP A 88 10.26 -7.88 -25.41
N SER A 89 10.86 -6.69 -25.30
CA SER A 89 12.11 -6.49 -24.58
C SER A 89 11.99 -6.83 -23.08
N ILE A 90 10.89 -6.40 -22.45
CA ILE A 90 10.62 -6.69 -21.03
C ILE A 90 10.31 -8.17 -20.85
N ARG A 91 9.43 -8.71 -21.68
CA ARG A 91 9.00 -10.10 -21.62
C ARG A 91 10.18 -11.09 -21.78
N LYS A 92 11.06 -10.84 -22.76
CA LYS A 92 12.26 -11.66 -23.00
C LYS A 92 13.30 -11.52 -21.87
N HIS A 93 13.53 -10.29 -21.38
CA HIS A 93 14.50 -10.05 -20.31
C HIS A 93 14.13 -10.76 -19.00
N LEU A 94 12.84 -10.85 -18.71
CA LEU A 94 12.32 -11.47 -17.48
C LEU A 94 11.81 -12.91 -17.67
N ASN A 95 12.01 -13.50 -18.87
CA ASN A 95 11.55 -14.84 -19.22
C ASN A 95 10.06 -15.06 -18.93
N LEU A 96 9.23 -14.05 -19.23
CA LEU A 96 7.79 -14.14 -19.04
C LEU A 96 7.12 -14.78 -20.26
N ILE A 97 6.16 -15.66 -20.00
CA ILE A 97 5.34 -16.28 -21.07
C ILE A 97 4.40 -15.25 -21.70
N PRO A 98 3.93 -15.47 -22.95
CA PRO A 98 2.92 -14.61 -23.57
C PRO A 98 1.62 -14.55 -22.78
N LEU A 99 0.89 -13.42 -22.88
CA LEU A 99 -0.34 -13.19 -22.15
C LEU A 99 -1.42 -14.24 -22.44
N GLU A 100 -1.61 -14.59 -23.71
CA GLU A 100 -2.55 -15.65 -24.12
C GLU A 100 -2.22 -16.99 -23.45
N GLN A 101 -0.94 -17.36 -23.43
CA GLN A 101 -0.48 -18.57 -22.77
C GLN A 101 -0.71 -18.50 -21.25
N ALA A 102 -0.50 -17.36 -20.62
CA ALA A 102 -0.74 -17.18 -19.19
C ALA A 102 -2.21 -17.38 -18.83
N PHE A 103 -3.14 -16.81 -19.60
CA PHE A 103 -4.57 -17.02 -19.40
C PHE A 103 -4.97 -18.50 -19.57
N LYS A 104 -4.40 -19.18 -20.55
CA LYS A 104 -4.67 -20.59 -20.73
C LYS A 104 -4.13 -21.43 -19.58
N GLN A 105 -2.89 -21.19 -19.17
CA GLN A 105 -2.22 -21.99 -18.15
C GLN A 105 -2.72 -21.72 -16.73
N VAL A 106 -3.19 -20.49 -16.40
CA VAL A 106 -3.77 -20.23 -15.07
C VAL A 106 -5.09 -20.97 -14.87
N HIS A 107 -5.84 -21.22 -15.94
CA HIS A 107 -7.12 -21.92 -15.88
C HIS A 107 -7.02 -23.43 -16.20
N GLN A 108 -6.04 -23.84 -16.99
CA GLN A 108 -5.85 -25.21 -17.41
C GLN A 108 -4.35 -25.57 -17.42
N PRO A 109 -3.67 -25.55 -16.27
CA PRO A 109 -2.26 -25.91 -16.19
C PRO A 109 -2.08 -27.42 -16.35
N LYS A 110 -1.04 -27.85 -17.05
CA LYS A 110 -0.67 -29.26 -17.11
C LYS A 110 0.03 -29.73 -15.84
N ASP A 111 0.79 -28.83 -15.23
CA ASP A 111 1.55 -29.08 -14.00
C ASP A 111 1.71 -27.80 -13.16
N ALA A 112 2.36 -27.94 -12.00
CA ALA A 112 2.60 -26.84 -11.09
C ALA A 112 3.54 -25.78 -11.68
N THR A 113 4.44 -26.14 -12.59
CA THR A 113 5.40 -25.23 -13.21
C THR A 113 4.69 -24.29 -14.19
N GLU A 114 3.81 -24.82 -15.03
CA GLU A 114 2.97 -23.99 -15.91
C GLU A 114 2.10 -23.02 -15.11
N LEU A 115 1.52 -23.48 -13.99
CA LEU A 115 0.73 -22.63 -13.11
C LEU A 115 1.56 -21.48 -12.55
N GLN A 116 2.76 -21.77 -12.01
CA GLN A 116 3.65 -20.75 -11.45
C GLN A 116 4.08 -19.71 -12.50
N GLN A 117 4.38 -20.15 -13.73
CA GLN A 117 4.74 -19.24 -14.82
C GLN A 117 3.56 -18.33 -15.20
N ALA A 118 2.36 -18.86 -15.25
CA ALA A 118 1.16 -18.08 -15.53
C ALA A 118 0.87 -17.08 -14.43
N GLU A 119 0.93 -17.50 -13.16
CA GLU A 119 0.76 -16.59 -12.01
C GLU A 119 1.81 -15.49 -11.99
N LEU A 120 3.08 -15.83 -12.22
CA LEU A 120 4.17 -14.85 -12.28
C LEU A 120 3.90 -13.81 -13.37
N ARG A 121 3.50 -14.26 -14.57
CA ARG A 121 3.18 -13.37 -15.68
C ARG A 121 2.04 -12.39 -15.35
N LEU A 122 0.95 -12.89 -14.80
CA LEU A 122 -0.22 -12.06 -14.48
C LEU A 122 0.05 -11.11 -13.31
N LYS A 123 0.69 -11.58 -12.24
CA LYS A 123 1.10 -10.74 -11.10
C LYS A 123 2.08 -9.65 -11.52
N PHE A 124 3.05 -9.99 -12.37
CA PHE A 124 4.00 -9.00 -12.91
C PHE A 124 3.28 -7.91 -13.69
N GLU A 125 2.38 -8.29 -14.59
CA GLU A 125 1.64 -7.32 -15.41
C GLU A 125 0.83 -6.35 -14.57
N GLU A 126 0.06 -6.85 -13.61
CA GLU A 126 -0.75 -6.02 -12.72
C GLU A 126 0.11 -5.00 -11.97
N LEU A 127 1.22 -5.45 -11.37
CA LEU A 127 2.13 -4.57 -10.65
C LEU A 127 2.88 -3.61 -11.58
N PHE A 128 3.26 -4.06 -12.78
CA PHE A 128 3.95 -3.23 -13.76
C PHE A 128 3.09 -2.04 -14.20
N PHE A 129 1.84 -2.28 -14.58
CA PHE A 129 0.95 -1.20 -15.00
C PHE A 129 0.56 -0.28 -13.84
N LEU A 130 0.41 -0.82 -12.63
CA LEU A 130 0.20 -0.01 -11.44
C LEU A 130 1.40 0.95 -11.21
N GLN A 131 2.62 0.42 -11.24
CA GLN A 131 3.83 1.22 -11.08
C GLN A 131 4.02 2.24 -12.21
N LEU A 132 3.76 1.84 -13.45
CA LEU A 132 3.83 2.74 -14.59
C LEU A 132 2.86 3.92 -14.44
N ARG A 133 1.64 3.65 -14.01
CA ARG A 133 0.63 4.69 -13.74
C ARG A 133 1.05 5.64 -12.63
N LEU A 134 1.60 5.10 -11.54
CA LEU A 134 2.13 5.92 -10.43
C LEU A 134 3.29 6.81 -10.89
N ILE A 135 4.22 6.27 -11.68
CA ILE A 135 5.34 7.06 -12.22
C ILE A 135 4.84 8.16 -13.16
N GLN A 136 3.88 7.87 -14.03
CA GLN A 136 3.28 8.86 -14.92
C GLN A 136 2.59 9.99 -14.14
N THR A 137 1.77 9.62 -13.14
CA THR A 137 1.09 10.59 -12.27
C THR A 137 2.09 11.45 -11.51
N ASN A 138 3.13 10.83 -10.94
CA ASN A 138 4.19 11.56 -10.23
C ASN A 138 4.95 12.53 -11.16
N ARG A 139 5.26 12.11 -12.41
CA ARG A 139 5.91 12.99 -13.39
C ARG A 139 5.01 14.17 -13.76
N PHE A 140 3.73 13.89 -14.03
CA PHE A 140 2.76 14.94 -14.35
C PHE A 140 2.64 15.94 -13.20
N ASN A 141 2.48 15.47 -11.96
CA ASN A 141 2.36 16.33 -10.79
C ASN A 141 3.63 17.18 -10.58
N LYS A 142 4.83 16.61 -10.75
CA LYS A 142 6.10 17.34 -10.66
C LYS A 142 6.25 18.45 -11.72
N GLN A 143 5.64 18.29 -12.87
CA GLN A 143 5.67 19.30 -13.94
C GLN A 143 4.55 20.34 -13.78
N ALA A 144 3.37 19.92 -13.32
CA ALA A 144 2.20 20.79 -13.20
C ALA A 144 2.21 21.63 -11.90
N ILE A 145 2.74 21.09 -10.80
CA ILE A 145 2.72 21.74 -9.49
C ILE A 145 4.15 22.16 -9.11
N LYS A 146 4.37 23.48 -9.07
CA LYS A 146 5.63 24.01 -8.55
C LYS A 146 5.66 23.87 -7.04
N GLY A 147 6.76 23.36 -6.51
CA GLY A 147 7.05 23.34 -5.08
C GLY A 147 7.77 24.61 -4.62
N PHE A 148 7.84 24.81 -3.32
CA PHE A 148 8.70 25.82 -2.74
C PHE A 148 10.14 25.33 -2.70
N ALA A 149 11.09 26.16 -3.12
CA ALA A 149 12.51 25.86 -3.01
C ALA A 149 13.03 26.38 -1.66
N PHE A 150 13.59 25.50 -0.83
CA PHE A 150 14.24 25.87 0.41
C PHE A 150 15.76 25.94 0.17
N GLU A 151 16.22 27.13 -0.15
CA GLU A 151 17.61 27.34 -0.56
C GLU A 151 18.59 27.32 0.63
N LYS A 152 18.10 27.66 1.82
CA LYS A 152 18.93 27.85 3.01
C LYS A 152 18.76 26.71 4.01
N VAL A 153 19.88 26.31 4.61
CA VAL A 153 19.91 25.63 5.90
C VAL A 153 20.40 26.68 6.89
N GLY A 154 19.48 27.24 7.66
CA GLY A 154 19.72 28.43 8.43
C GLY A 154 20.04 28.17 9.89
N GLU A 155 19.72 29.16 10.71
CA GLU A 155 20.08 29.19 12.13
C GLU A 155 19.35 28.13 12.95
N TYR A 156 18.04 27.92 12.73
CA TYR A 156 17.26 26.98 13.53
C TYR A 156 17.75 25.54 13.36
N PHE A 157 18.02 25.13 12.13
CA PHE A 157 18.57 23.80 11.85
C PHE A 157 19.95 23.62 12.48
N ASN A 158 20.84 24.59 12.29
CA ASN A 158 22.22 24.48 12.75
C ASN A 158 22.32 24.51 14.30
N ARG A 159 21.59 25.41 14.96
CA ARG A 159 21.51 25.44 16.42
C ARG A 159 20.92 24.16 17.01
N PHE A 160 19.84 23.65 16.44
CA PHE A 160 19.32 22.38 16.89
C PHE A 160 20.34 21.25 16.77
N TYR A 161 21.01 21.17 15.63
CA TYR A 161 22.02 20.13 15.38
C TYR A 161 23.22 20.22 16.33
N SER A 162 23.70 21.41 16.63
CA SER A 162 24.93 21.60 17.43
C SER A 162 24.67 21.64 18.94
N GLU A 163 23.51 22.16 19.39
CA GLU A 163 23.28 22.51 20.80
C GLU A 163 22.16 21.71 21.47
N HIS A 164 21.15 21.27 20.70
CA HIS A 164 19.94 20.70 21.29
C HIS A 164 19.69 19.24 20.92
N LEU A 165 20.49 18.67 20.00
CA LEU A 165 20.33 17.29 19.60
C LEU A 165 20.77 16.35 20.74
N PRO A 166 19.89 15.49 21.30
CA PRO A 166 20.20 14.72 22.51
C PRO A 166 21.13 13.51 22.27
N PHE A 167 21.48 13.23 21.01
CA PHE A 167 22.32 12.11 20.60
C PHE A 167 22.98 12.37 19.24
N GLU A 168 24.04 11.67 18.92
CA GLU A 168 24.63 11.72 17.58
C GLU A 168 23.73 11.04 16.56
N LEU A 169 23.50 11.70 15.41
CA LEU A 169 22.77 11.09 14.30
C LEU A 169 23.54 9.91 13.72
N THR A 170 22.83 8.85 13.46
CA THR A 170 23.36 7.71 12.71
C THR A 170 23.69 8.10 11.26
N ASN A 171 24.53 7.33 10.59
CA ASN A 171 24.84 7.55 9.18
C ASN A 171 23.59 7.48 8.27
N ALA A 172 22.62 6.63 8.62
CA ALA A 172 21.36 6.53 7.90
C ALA A 172 20.53 7.82 8.03
N GLN A 173 20.37 8.36 9.26
CA GLN A 173 19.67 9.61 9.50
C GLN A 173 20.37 10.79 8.79
N LYS A 174 21.70 10.89 8.88
CA LYS A 174 22.49 11.91 8.16
C LYS A 174 22.30 11.83 6.65
N ARG A 175 22.21 10.61 6.10
CA ARG A 175 21.95 10.39 4.67
C ARG A 175 20.55 10.87 4.30
N VAL A 176 19.53 10.44 5.03
CA VAL A 176 18.11 10.80 4.75
C VAL A 176 17.92 12.33 4.82
N ILE A 177 18.47 13.00 5.83
CA ILE A 177 18.38 14.47 5.95
C ILE A 177 19.06 15.15 4.75
N ARG A 178 20.21 14.64 4.29
CA ARG A 178 20.88 15.16 3.10
C ARG A 178 20.03 14.99 1.83
N GLU A 179 19.41 13.84 1.67
CA GLU A 179 18.53 13.56 0.54
C GLU A 179 17.29 14.47 0.55
N ILE A 180 16.65 14.67 1.72
CA ILE A 180 15.53 15.60 1.89
C ILE A 180 15.95 17.02 1.52
N ARG A 181 17.12 17.47 2.01
CA ARG A 181 17.67 18.79 1.68
C ARG A 181 17.84 18.99 0.17
N VAL A 182 18.36 17.99 -0.54
CA VAL A 182 18.51 18.03 -2.00
C VAL A 182 17.14 18.11 -2.69
N ASP A 183 16.16 17.37 -2.21
CA ASP A 183 14.83 17.39 -2.79
C ASP A 183 14.14 18.74 -2.59
N VAL A 184 14.14 19.27 -1.36
CA VAL A 184 13.46 20.54 -1.04
C VAL A 184 14.18 21.78 -1.57
N SER A 185 15.45 21.67 -1.99
CA SER A 185 16.17 22.79 -2.62
C SER A 185 15.71 23.08 -4.04
N ARG A 186 14.90 22.21 -4.63
CA ARG A 186 14.39 22.36 -5.99
C ARG A 186 12.95 22.91 -5.97
N PRO A 187 12.51 23.67 -6.97
CA PRO A 187 11.14 24.17 -7.06
C PRO A 187 10.15 23.07 -7.51
N ILE A 188 10.26 21.90 -6.92
CA ILE A 188 9.45 20.70 -7.20
C ILE A 188 8.91 20.20 -5.88
N GLN A 189 7.62 19.88 -5.84
CA GLN A 189 6.99 19.32 -4.66
C GLN A 189 7.65 17.98 -4.30
N MET A 190 8.21 17.90 -3.09
CA MET A 190 8.75 16.66 -2.54
C MET A 190 7.63 15.77 -2.01
N ASN A 191 7.67 14.50 -2.35
CA ASN A 191 6.87 13.45 -1.71
C ASN A 191 7.81 12.27 -1.43
N ARG A 192 8.16 12.09 -0.15
CA ARG A 192 9.15 11.09 0.27
C ARG A 192 8.63 10.26 1.44
N LEU A 193 8.66 8.96 1.30
CA LEU A 193 8.41 8.02 2.38
C LEU A 193 9.71 7.77 3.16
N ILE A 194 9.66 7.96 4.48
CA ILE A 194 10.73 7.59 5.40
C ILE A 194 10.33 6.32 6.13
N GLN A 195 11.04 5.23 5.89
CA GLN A 195 10.80 3.95 6.54
C GLN A 195 11.91 3.64 7.54
N GLY A 196 11.54 3.13 8.68
CA GLY A 196 12.47 2.71 9.75
C GLY A 196 11.72 2.09 10.92
N ASP A 197 12.42 1.33 11.74
CA ASP A 197 11.86 0.66 12.92
C ASP A 197 11.34 1.65 13.97
N VAL A 198 10.54 1.16 14.91
CA VAL A 198 10.13 1.93 16.09
C VAL A 198 11.39 2.34 16.87
N GLY A 199 11.46 3.62 17.26
CA GLY A 199 12.63 4.15 17.95
C GLY A 199 13.84 4.49 17.06
N SER A 200 13.75 4.35 15.73
CA SER A 200 14.83 4.72 14.81
C SER A 200 15.07 6.23 14.66
N GLY A 201 14.33 7.06 15.39
CA GLY A 201 14.48 8.52 15.38
C GLY A 201 13.82 9.22 14.19
N LYS A 202 12.82 8.62 13.56
CA LYS A 202 12.06 9.26 12.45
C LYS A 202 11.53 10.64 12.81
N THR A 203 11.03 10.81 14.03
CA THR A 203 10.49 12.08 14.54
C THR A 203 11.54 13.19 14.55
N ILE A 204 12.79 12.89 14.93
CA ILE A 204 13.88 13.87 14.90
C ILE A 204 14.26 14.25 13.46
N VAL A 205 14.29 13.29 12.55
CA VAL A 205 14.51 13.56 11.12
C VAL A 205 13.41 14.45 10.56
N ALA A 206 12.14 14.18 10.92
CA ALA A 206 11.00 15.01 10.56
C ALA A 206 11.12 16.43 11.11
N PHE A 207 11.46 16.57 12.39
CA PHE A 207 11.64 17.87 13.05
C PHE A 207 12.76 18.68 12.37
N MET A 208 13.92 18.08 12.14
CA MET A 208 15.02 18.74 11.45
C MET A 208 14.62 19.17 10.03
N SER A 209 13.80 18.39 9.36
CA SER A 209 13.27 18.75 8.04
C SER A 209 12.29 19.93 8.10
N MET A 210 11.46 20.00 9.14
CA MET A 210 10.57 21.14 9.39
C MET A 210 11.40 22.41 9.69
N LEU A 211 12.51 22.30 10.41
CA LEU A 211 13.39 23.45 10.68
C LEU A 211 13.98 24.04 9.38
N ILE A 212 14.28 23.22 8.37
CA ILE A 212 14.72 23.72 7.05
C ILE A 212 13.63 24.59 6.44
N ALA A 213 12.35 24.19 6.51
CA ALA A 213 11.25 25.01 5.99
C ALA A 213 11.11 26.32 6.76
N ILE A 214 11.24 26.29 8.09
CA ILE A 214 11.15 27.46 8.95
C ILE A 214 12.31 28.43 8.71
N ASP A 215 13.51 27.92 8.50
CA ASP A 215 14.68 28.73 8.10
C ASP A 215 14.47 29.48 6.76
N ASN A 216 13.55 29.02 5.92
CA ASN A 216 13.16 29.66 4.67
C ASN A 216 11.87 30.48 4.77
N GLY A 217 11.38 30.74 5.99
CA GLY A 217 10.21 31.60 6.25
C GLY A 217 8.87 30.91 6.05
N TYR A 218 8.84 29.60 6.06
CA TYR A 218 7.60 28.82 5.93
C TYR A 218 7.16 28.24 7.28
N GLN A 219 5.89 27.89 7.35
CA GLN A 219 5.31 27.16 8.46
C GLN A 219 5.37 25.66 8.17
N ALA A 220 5.41 24.85 9.22
CA ALA A 220 5.41 23.39 9.12
C ALA A 220 4.22 22.77 9.85
N CYS A 221 3.81 21.59 9.38
CA CYS A 221 2.69 20.84 9.96
C CYS A 221 3.10 19.38 10.13
N LEU A 222 2.69 18.78 11.27
CA LEU A 222 2.81 17.34 11.52
C LEU A 222 1.44 16.77 11.83
N MET A 223 0.98 15.84 10.99
CA MET A 223 -0.28 15.12 11.17
C MET A 223 -0.02 13.71 11.67
N ALA A 224 -0.71 13.33 12.76
CA ALA A 224 -0.69 11.98 13.31
C ALA A 224 -2.09 11.34 13.20
N PRO A 225 -2.19 10.00 13.09
CA PRO A 225 -3.46 9.32 12.90
C PRO A 225 -4.37 9.37 14.13
N THR A 226 -3.78 9.47 15.32
CA THR A 226 -4.54 9.49 16.59
C THR A 226 -4.16 10.67 17.46
N GLU A 227 -5.07 11.05 18.36
CA GLU A 227 -4.85 12.12 19.30
C GLU A 227 -3.70 11.82 20.28
N ILE A 228 -3.56 10.56 20.68
CA ILE A 228 -2.49 10.11 21.58
C ILE A 228 -1.13 10.31 20.92
N LEU A 229 -0.98 9.91 19.66
CA LEU A 229 0.26 10.11 18.92
C LEU A 229 0.55 11.58 18.66
N ALA A 230 -0.46 12.39 18.35
CA ALA A 230 -0.30 13.84 18.19
C ALA A 230 0.19 14.50 19.49
N GLN A 231 -0.36 14.10 20.65
CA GLN A 231 0.08 14.56 21.97
C GLN A 231 1.52 14.11 22.27
N GLN A 232 1.89 12.88 21.94
CA GLN A 232 3.26 12.38 22.12
C GLN A 232 4.26 13.16 21.28
N HIS A 233 3.96 13.41 19.99
CA HIS A 233 4.79 14.25 19.14
C HIS A 233 4.91 15.67 19.66
N PHE A 234 3.79 16.26 20.09
CA PHE A 234 3.81 17.60 20.66
C PHE A 234 4.67 17.68 21.92
N ALA A 235 4.50 16.76 22.86
CA ALA A 235 5.29 16.71 24.08
C ALA A 235 6.79 16.50 23.80
N GLY A 236 7.12 15.61 22.84
CA GLY A 236 8.51 15.33 22.49
C GLY A 236 9.22 16.42 21.69
N LEU A 237 8.49 17.31 21.01
CA LEU A 237 9.08 18.36 20.18
C LEU A 237 8.96 19.75 20.79
N LYS A 238 8.09 19.94 21.79
CA LYS A 238 7.80 21.24 22.40
C LYS A 238 9.07 21.90 22.97
N ASP A 239 9.78 21.20 23.81
CA ASP A 239 10.96 21.75 24.49
C ASP A 239 12.06 22.13 23.47
N PHE A 240 12.23 21.35 22.42
CA PHE A 240 13.17 21.68 21.35
C PHE A 240 12.74 22.92 20.54
N ALA A 241 11.46 23.05 20.22
CA ALA A 241 10.95 24.22 19.53
C ALA A 241 11.10 25.49 20.38
N GLU A 242 10.72 25.43 21.67
CA GLU A 242 10.83 26.54 22.62
C GLU A 242 12.29 26.96 22.85
N ALA A 243 13.24 26.01 22.95
CA ALA A 243 14.68 26.30 23.06
C ALA A 243 15.23 27.05 21.85
N LEU A 244 14.64 26.84 20.69
CA LEU A 244 14.97 27.57 19.46
C LEU A 244 14.20 28.90 19.32
N GLY A 245 13.29 29.22 20.25
CA GLY A 245 12.43 30.40 20.16
C GLY A 245 11.29 30.25 19.14
N LEU A 246 10.93 29.01 18.76
CA LEU A 246 9.85 28.72 17.85
C LEU A 246 8.55 28.44 18.59
N THR A 247 7.44 28.83 17.98
CA THR A 247 6.10 28.57 18.49
C THR A 247 5.55 27.27 17.92
N ILE A 248 5.06 26.40 18.80
CA ILE A 248 4.46 25.12 18.46
C ILE A 248 3.11 24.98 19.16
N SER A 249 2.11 24.44 18.48
CA SER A 249 0.79 24.18 19.05
C SER A 249 0.24 22.81 18.63
N LEU A 250 -0.70 22.32 19.44
CA LEU A 250 -1.42 21.06 19.21
C LEU A 250 -2.88 21.37 18.89
N LEU A 251 -3.38 20.82 17.79
CA LEU A 251 -4.78 20.92 17.35
C LEU A 251 -5.39 19.53 17.17
N THR A 252 -6.26 19.14 18.10
CA THR A 252 -6.99 17.87 18.07
C THR A 252 -8.48 18.11 18.25
N GLY A 253 -9.30 17.08 18.12
CA GLY A 253 -10.75 17.17 18.33
C GLY A 253 -11.15 17.66 19.73
N SER A 254 -10.34 17.36 20.75
CA SER A 254 -10.60 17.72 22.15
C SER A 254 -10.23 19.16 22.53
N VAL A 255 -9.56 19.92 21.66
CA VAL A 255 -9.16 21.31 21.94
C VAL A 255 -10.38 22.22 22.04
N LYS A 256 -10.51 22.92 23.19
CA LYS A 256 -11.63 23.81 23.45
C LYS A 256 -11.71 24.96 22.44
N LYS A 257 -12.95 25.39 22.12
CA LYS A 257 -13.22 26.40 21.09
C LYS A 257 -12.38 27.67 21.21
N LYS A 258 -12.25 28.22 22.46
CA LYS A 258 -11.46 29.44 22.69
C LYS A 258 -9.97 29.28 22.36
N ALA A 259 -9.37 28.15 22.77
CA ALA A 259 -7.98 27.84 22.45
C ALA A 259 -7.78 27.60 20.93
N ARG A 260 -8.74 26.93 20.31
CA ARG A 260 -8.75 26.70 18.86
C ARG A 260 -8.75 28.01 18.05
N THR A 261 -9.56 29.01 18.48
CA THR A 261 -9.58 30.34 17.81
C THR A 261 -8.20 31.00 17.90
N GLY A 262 -7.55 31.00 19.07
CA GLY A 262 -6.19 31.57 19.19
C GLY A 262 -5.14 30.85 18.36
N ILE A 263 -5.24 29.51 18.19
CA ILE A 263 -4.37 28.74 17.31
C ILE A 263 -4.58 29.16 15.84
N HIS A 264 -5.83 29.32 15.39
CA HIS A 264 -6.14 29.74 14.02
C HIS A 264 -5.61 31.16 13.74
N GLU A 265 -5.83 32.12 14.63
CA GLU A 265 -5.32 33.48 14.50
C GLU A 265 -3.78 33.52 14.44
N ALA A 266 -3.10 32.75 15.30
CA ALA A 266 -1.65 32.64 15.29
C ALA A 266 -1.11 31.97 14.01
N LEU A 267 -1.87 31.03 13.45
CA LEU A 267 -1.52 30.33 12.21
C LEU A 267 -1.65 31.27 11.01
N GLU A 268 -2.77 31.97 10.88
CA GLU A 268 -3.05 32.93 9.80
C GLU A 268 -2.13 34.14 9.85
N SER A 269 -1.77 34.61 11.03
CA SER A 269 -0.80 35.71 11.18
C SER A 269 0.65 35.29 10.88
N GLY A 270 0.95 33.99 10.91
CA GLY A 270 2.28 33.43 10.75
C GLY A 270 3.12 33.45 12.03
N GLN A 271 2.51 33.75 13.18
CA GLN A 271 3.18 33.69 14.49
C GLN A 271 3.42 32.24 14.96
N LEU A 272 2.58 31.30 14.52
CA LEU A 272 2.73 29.89 14.81
C LEU A 272 3.62 29.23 13.73
N ASN A 273 4.76 28.70 14.17
CA ASN A 273 5.74 28.06 13.28
C ASN A 273 5.40 26.61 12.96
N ILE A 274 4.98 25.84 13.98
CA ILE A 274 4.71 24.41 13.87
C ILE A 274 3.32 24.10 14.42
N LEU A 275 2.50 23.43 13.62
CA LEU A 275 1.21 22.91 14.08
C LEU A 275 1.23 21.38 14.03
N ILE A 276 0.94 20.75 15.16
CA ILE A 276 0.80 19.29 15.26
C ILE A 276 -0.68 18.97 15.49
N GLY A 277 -1.18 17.93 14.88
CA GLY A 277 -2.56 17.51 15.14
C GLY A 277 -2.96 16.23 14.42
N THR A 278 -4.26 15.97 14.43
CA THR A 278 -4.88 14.85 13.74
C THR A 278 -5.57 15.33 12.45
N HIS A 279 -6.51 14.56 11.92
CA HIS A 279 -7.38 14.99 10.80
C HIS A 279 -8.10 16.34 11.03
N ALA A 280 -8.15 16.85 12.27
CA ALA A 280 -8.63 18.20 12.54
C ALA A 280 -7.84 19.30 11.79
N LEU A 281 -6.61 19.00 11.37
CA LEU A 281 -5.78 19.87 10.52
C LEU A 281 -6.34 20.06 9.10
N LEU A 282 -7.22 19.18 8.66
CA LEU A 282 -7.85 19.21 7.32
C LEU A 282 -9.17 20.00 7.31
N GLU A 283 -9.60 20.56 8.46
CA GLU A 283 -10.79 21.41 8.50
C GLU A 283 -10.58 22.70 7.71
N ASP A 284 -11.59 23.15 6.96
CA ASP A 284 -11.54 24.36 6.13
C ASP A 284 -11.12 25.64 6.88
N LYS A 285 -11.30 25.65 8.19
CA LYS A 285 -10.93 26.78 9.07
C LYS A 285 -9.45 26.82 9.43
N VAL A 286 -8.69 25.80 9.10
CA VAL A 286 -7.26 25.73 9.38
C VAL A 286 -6.52 26.35 8.19
N ALA A 287 -6.27 27.65 8.28
CA ALA A 287 -5.59 28.41 7.24
C ALA A 287 -4.17 28.78 7.69
N PHE A 288 -3.17 28.30 6.97
CA PHE A 288 -1.78 28.70 7.17
C PHE A 288 -1.48 29.95 6.35
N LYS A 289 -0.69 30.86 6.93
CA LYS A 289 -0.18 32.00 6.17
C LYS A 289 0.76 31.55 5.06
N ASN A 290 1.65 30.62 5.35
CA ASN A 290 2.70 30.19 4.43
C ASN A 290 3.16 28.74 4.75
N LEU A 291 2.30 27.76 4.51
CA LEU A 291 2.63 26.35 4.74
C LEU A 291 3.62 25.86 3.69
N GLY A 292 4.82 25.47 4.12
CA GLY A 292 5.87 24.95 3.21
C GLY A 292 6.19 23.48 3.38
N PHE A 293 5.97 22.90 4.57
CA PHE A 293 6.36 21.53 4.84
C PHE A 293 5.30 20.78 5.66
N VAL A 294 4.95 19.58 5.19
CA VAL A 294 3.98 18.71 5.86
C VAL A 294 4.61 17.36 6.13
N VAL A 295 4.48 16.89 7.36
CA VAL A 295 4.81 15.52 7.77
C VAL A 295 3.52 14.79 8.08
N ILE A 296 3.37 13.58 7.55
CA ILE A 296 2.28 12.67 7.86
C ILE A 296 2.90 11.44 8.51
N ASP A 297 2.51 11.15 9.74
CA ASP A 297 2.97 9.98 10.49
C ASP A 297 1.90 8.89 10.40
N GLU A 298 2.28 7.72 9.87
CA GLU A 298 1.44 6.52 9.61
C GLU A 298 0.24 6.71 8.67
#